data_627446c421e29f617cc2dc6b9711a34e
#
_entry.id   627446c421e29f617cc2dc6b9711a34e
#
_cell.length_a   1.000
_cell.length_b   1.000
_cell.length_c   1.000
_cell.angle_alpha   90.00
_cell.angle_beta   90.00
_cell.angle_gamma   90.00
#
_symmetry.space_group_name_H-M   'P 1'
#
loop_
_entity.id
_entity.type
_entity.pdbx_description
1 polymer ?
#
loop_
_entity_poly.entity_id
_entity_poly.type
_entity_poly.pdbx_seq_one_letter_code
_entity_poly.pdbx_strand_id
1 'polypeptide(L)'
;MEYIINALPALLKGAITTIQLTALAIFFGFIGGTLLGTARLSKLWPVRFATRAYIEFFRGTPLLVQIFWIYFGFPALFKSLGLDFTFDRWAAGVMALSLNSAAYIAEIVRGGIQSIERGQWEAASSMGLNSLQTMRYIVLPQALRRMIPPLGNEFTTLIKDTSLVAVIGLEELFRRGQLTVATNFRAFEIYTAVGLIYLALNLFFAQGFTWLERWADPSQNVKKKGA
;
A
#
# COMPACT_ATOMS: atom_id res chain seq x y z
N MET A 1 21.82 26.80 -0.38
CA MET A 1 21.74 25.97 -1.61
C MET A 1 22.84 24.93 -1.67
N GLU A 2 24.07 25.26 -1.36
CA GLU A 2 25.22 24.33 -1.38
C GLU A 2 24.99 23.06 -0.54
N TYR A 3 24.44 23.18 0.69
CA TYR A 3 24.15 22.06 1.57
C TYR A 3 23.14 21.07 0.97
N ILE A 4 22.14 21.56 0.22
CA ILE A 4 21.17 20.71 -0.46
C ILE A 4 21.84 19.96 -1.61
N ILE A 5 22.66 20.65 -2.41
CA ILE A 5 23.38 20.04 -3.54
C ILE A 5 24.30 18.93 -3.05
N ASN A 6 25.03 19.16 -1.95
CA ASN A 6 25.94 18.17 -1.36
C ASN A 6 25.17 16.97 -0.75
N ALA A 7 23.95 17.18 -0.24
CA ALA A 7 23.10 16.11 0.29
C ALA A 7 22.38 15.31 -0.80
N LEU A 8 22.17 15.86 -1.98
CA LEU A 8 21.32 15.30 -3.03
C LEU A 8 21.69 13.86 -3.40
N PRO A 9 22.96 13.46 -3.56
CA PRO A 9 23.30 12.06 -3.87
C PRO A 9 22.86 11.09 -2.79
N ALA A 10 22.96 11.46 -1.52
CA ALA A 10 22.52 10.62 -0.39
C ALA A 10 20.98 10.53 -0.35
N LEU A 11 20.29 11.65 -0.53
CA LEU A 11 18.82 11.70 -0.56
C LEU A 11 18.24 10.91 -1.74
N LEU A 12 18.85 10.99 -2.93
CA LEU A 12 18.42 10.20 -4.10
C LEU A 12 18.60 8.70 -3.89
N LYS A 13 19.69 8.26 -3.23
CA LYS A 13 19.83 6.86 -2.81
C LYS A 13 18.70 6.43 -1.87
N GLY A 14 18.36 7.29 -0.91
CA GLY A 14 17.22 7.07 -0.02
C GLY A 14 15.89 7.00 -0.79
N ALA A 15 15.67 7.85 -1.78
CA ALA A 15 14.49 7.85 -2.64
C ALA A 15 14.35 6.52 -3.42
N ILE A 16 15.45 5.97 -3.93
CA ILE A 16 15.46 4.65 -4.58
C ILE A 16 15.03 3.57 -3.57
N THR A 17 15.55 3.60 -2.35
CA THR A 17 15.15 2.68 -1.27
C THR A 17 13.65 2.80 -0.95
N THR A 18 13.12 4.02 -0.86
CA THR A 18 11.68 4.31 -0.70
C THR A 18 10.85 3.66 -1.80
N ILE A 19 11.24 3.82 -3.06
CA ILE A 19 10.55 3.23 -4.22
C ILE A 19 10.61 1.68 -4.16
N GLN A 20 11.75 1.10 -3.84
CA GLN A 20 11.92 -0.34 -3.71
C GLN A 20 11.04 -0.93 -2.62
N LEU A 21 11.02 -0.31 -1.43
CA LEU A 21 10.15 -0.70 -0.33
C LEU A 21 8.67 -0.63 -0.72
N THR A 22 8.26 0.49 -1.34
CA THR A 22 6.88 0.67 -1.81
C THR A 22 6.50 -0.40 -2.82
N ALA A 23 7.36 -0.68 -3.80
CA ALA A 23 7.10 -1.67 -4.83
C ALA A 23 6.94 -3.08 -4.26
N LEU A 24 7.84 -3.49 -3.35
CA LEU A 24 7.75 -4.79 -2.69
C LEU A 24 6.53 -4.89 -1.78
N ALA A 25 6.26 -3.84 -1.00
CA ALA A 25 5.12 -3.83 -0.09
C ALA A 25 3.78 -3.86 -0.83
N ILE A 26 3.64 -3.12 -1.93
CA ILE A 26 2.46 -3.18 -2.81
C ILE A 26 2.35 -4.54 -3.48
N PHE A 27 3.44 -5.11 -3.96
CA PHE A 27 3.41 -6.43 -4.61
C PHE A 27 2.86 -7.52 -3.67
N PHE A 28 3.45 -7.66 -2.49
CA PHE A 28 2.97 -8.63 -1.51
C PHE A 28 1.62 -8.24 -0.89
N GLY A 29 1.42 -6.95 -0.64
CA GLY A 29 0.16 -6.39 -0.16
C GLY A 29 -0.99 -6.64 -1.13
N PHE A 30 -0.77 -6.51 -2.44
CA PHE A 30 -1.78 -6.77 -3.46
C PHE A 30 -2.17 -8.26 -3.53
N ILE A 31 -1.19 -9.15 -3.48
CA ILE A 31 -1.45 -10.60 -3.43
C ILE A 31 -2.25 -10.95 -2.17
N GLY A 32 -1.73 -10.57 -1.00
CA GLY A 32 -2.39 -10.85 0.29
C GLY A 32 -3.77 -10.18 0.38
N GLY A 33 -3.86 -8.92 0.00
CA GLY A 33 -5.10 -8.14 0.02
C GLY A 33 -6.17 -8.69 -0.91
N THR A 34 -5.80 -9.15 -2.11
CA THR A 34 -6.74 -9.78 -3.04
C THR A 34 -7.27 -11.10 -2.47
N LEU A 35 -6.41 -11.93 -1.89
CA LEU A 35 -6.81 -13.17 -1.23
C LEU A 35 -7.73 -12.89 -0.03
N LEU A 36 -7.37 -11.96 0.83
CA LEU A 36 -8.17 -11.57 1.99
C LEU A 36 -9.50 -10.93 1.58
N GLY A 37 -9.50 -10.03 0.60
CA GLY A 37 -10.71 -9.36 0.10
C GLY A 37 -11.71 -10.34 -0.50
N THR A 38 -11.24 -11.32 -1.26
CA THR A 38 -12.08 -12.39 -1.80
C THR A 38 -12.54 -13.36 -0.71
N ALA A 39 -11.66 -13.73 0.24
CA ALA A 39 -12.00 -14.58 1.38
C ALA A 39 -13.08 -13.95 2.27
N ARG A 40 -13.10 -12.61 2.39
CA ARG A 40 -14.14 -11.88 3.13
C ARG A 40 -15.53 -12.01 2.52
N LEU A 41 -15.65 -12.35 1.25
CA LEU A 41 -16.91 -12.61 0.56
C LEU A 41 -17.34 -14.07 0.66
N SER A 42 -16.56 -14.93 1.32
CA SER A 42 -16.86 -16.35 1.51
C SER A 42 -18.17 -16.57 2.27
N LYS A 43 -18.89 -17.65 1.94
CA LYS A 43 -20.06 -18.12 2.70
C LYS A 43 -19.67 -18.75 4.04
N LEU A 44 -18.43 -19.22 4.19
CA LEU A 44 -17.92 -19.89 5.39
C LEU A 44 -17.67 -18.85 6.50
N TRP A 45 -18.42 -18.95 7.60
CA TRP A 45 -18.31 -18.02 8.72
C TRP A 45 -16.90 -17.94 9.33
N PRO A 46 -16.16 -19.06 9.58
CA PRO A 46 -14.82 -18.99 10.15
C PRO A 46 -13.84 -18.20 9.27
N VAL A 47 -13.93 -18.38 7.94
CA VAL A 47 -13.08 -17.66 6.98
C VAL A 47 -13.37 -16.16 7.02
N ARG A 48 -14.65 -15.79 7.00
CA ARG A 48 -15.04 -14.37 7.11
C ARG A 48 -14.59 -13.75 8.43
N PHE A 49 -14.74 -14.47 9.54
CA PHE A 49 -14.35 -13.98 10.85
C PHE A 49 -12.85 -13.76 10.95
N ALA A 50 -12.03 -14.75 10.58
CA ALA A 50 -10.57 -14.64 10.59
C ALA A 50 -10.07 -13.50 9.71
N THR A 51 -10.62 -13.38 8.49
CA THR A 51 -10.27 -12.31 7.55
C THR A 51 -10.66 -10.95 8.11
N ARG A 52 -11.85 -10.85 8.72
CA ARG A 52 -12.32 -9.62 9.34
C ARG A 52 -11.41 -9.20 10.50
N ALA A 53 -11.08 -10.14 11.38
CA ALA A 53 -10.21 -9.88 12.53
C ALA A 53 -8.83 -9.37 12.07
N TYR A 54 -8.25 -9.98 11.03
CA TYR A 54 -7.01 -9.50 10.44
C TYR A 54 -7.12 -8.06 9.93
N ILE A 55 -8.14 -7.78 9.11
CA ILE A 55 -8.32 -6.46 8.50
C ILE A 55 -8.56 -5.40 9.58
N GLU A 56 -9.42 -5.67 10.55
CA GLU A 56 -9.70 -4.74 11.64
C GLU A 56 -8.48 -4.51 12.54
N PHE A 57 -7.68 -5.53 12.79
CA PHE A 57 -6.44 -5.43 13.56
C PHE A 57 -5.43 -4.51 12.86
N PHE A 58 -5.09 -4.78 11.59
CA PHE A 58 -4.07 -3.99 10.88
C PHE A 58 -4.54 -2.57 10.56
N ARG A 59 -5.81 -2.35 10.27
CA ARG A 59 -6.35 -1.01 10.04
C ARG A 59 -6.68 -0.26 11.33
N GLY A 60 -6.86 -0.96 12.43
CA GLY A 60 -7.16 -0.38 13.74
C GLY A 60 -5.94 -0.08 14.60
N THR A 61 -4.75 -0.50 14.18
CA THR A 61 -3.50 -0.25 14.92
C THR A 61 -2.55 0.64 14.11
N PRO A 62 -1.74 1.51 14.75
CA PRO A 62 -0.78 2.34 14.04
C PRO A 62 0.30 1.50 13.35
N LEU A 63 0.61 1.82 12.08
CA LEU A 63 1.66 1.15 11.33
C LEU A 63 3.02 1.19 12.04
N LEU A 64 3.33 2.30 12.71
CA LEU A 64 4.55 2.42 13.52
C LEU A 64 4.65 1.33 14.59
N VAL A 65 3.54 1.02 15.28
CA VAL A 65 3.48 -0.04 16.30
C VAL A 65 3.68 -1.41 15.65
N GLN A 66 3.11 -1.64 14.47
CA GLN A 66 3.27 -2.89 13.72
C GLN A 66 4.74 -3.11 13.32
N ILE A 67 5.45 -2.06 12.90
CA ILE A 67 6.89 -2.10 12.61
C ILE A 67 7.68 -2.51 13.88
N PHE A 68 7.35 -1.92 15.03
CA PHE A 68 8.01 -2.26 16.30
C PHE A 68 7.71 -3.70 16.74
N TRP A 69 6.48 -4.19 16.58
CA TRP A 69 6.15 -5.59 16.88
C TRP A 69 6.95 -6.56 16.03
N ILE A 70 7.05 -6.28 14.72
CA ILE A 70 7.74 -7.19 13.81
C ILE A 70 9.25 -7.17 14.07
N TYR A 71 9.86 -6.00 14.22
CA TYR A 71 11.30 -5.89 14.31
C TYR A 71 11.86 -6.19 15.71
N PHE A 72 11.16 -5.80 16.77
CA PHE A 72 11.60 -5.97 18.16
C PHE A 72 10.74 -6.98 18.94
N GLY A 73 9.42 -6.90 18.80
CA GLY A 73 8.49 -7.65 19.64
C GLY A 73 8.52 -9.14 19.37
N PHE A 74 8.35 -9.56 18.11
CA PHE A 74 8.40 -10.99 17.77
C PHE A 74 9.75 -11.63 18.05
N PRO A 75 10.91 -11.04 17.70
CA PRO A 75 12.21 -11.60 18.10
C PRO A 75 12.34 -11.78 19.60
N ALA A 76 11.91 -10.80 20.40
CA ALA A 76 11.94 -10.91 21.86
C ALA A 76 11.05 -12.04 22.39
N LEU A 77 9.84 -12.19 21.82
CA LEU A 77 8.92 -13.28 22.15
C LEU A 77 9.51 -14.65 21.78
N PHE A 78 10.05 -14.80 20.56
CA PHE A 78 10.66 -16.07 20.13
C PHE A 78 11.86 -16.44 20.99
N LYS A 79 12.69 -15.46 21.35
CA LYS A 79 13.82 -15.68 22.25
C LYS A 79 13.39 -16.19 23.64
N SER A 80 12.27 -15.66 24.17
CA SER A 80 11.71 -16.15 25.44
C SER A 80 11.21 -17.60 25.36
N LEU A 81 10.89 -18.09 24.15
CA LEU A 81 10.51 -19.47 23.86
C LEU A 81 11.71 -20.37 23.50
N GLY A 82 12.95 -19.87 23.64
CA GLY A 82 14.16 -20.62 23.31
C GLY A 82 14.52 -20.65 21.81
N LEU A 83 13.85 -19.84 20.98
CA LEU A 83 14.12 -19.73 19.55
C LEU A 83 14.88 -18.43 19.27
N ASP A 84 16.11 -18.55 18.80
CA ASP A 84 16.92 -17.37 18.42
C ASP A 84 16.63 -17.00 16.97
N PHE A 85 15.73 -16.04 16.80
CA PHE A 85 15.26 -15.56 15.50
C PHE A 85 15.21 -14.03 15.48
N THR A 86 15.79 -13.42 14.44
CA THR A 86 15.75 -11.98 14.23
C THR A 86 15.43 -11.67 12.77
N PHE A 87 14.71 -10.58 12.55
CA PHE A 87 14.53 -10.05 11.20
C PHE A 87 15.64 -9.03 10.90
N ASP A 88 16.17 -9.07 9.66
CA ASP A 88 16.88 -7.91 9.15
C ASP A 88 15.91 -6.74 8.90
N ARG A 89 16.47 -5.52 8.81
CA ARG A 89 15.66 -4.30 8.68
C ARG A 89 14.81 -4.28 7.42
N TRP A 90 15.31 -4.83 6.30
CA TRP A 90 14.59 -4.91 5.05
C TRP A 90 13.40 -5.85 5.15
N ALA A 91 13.64 -7.07 5.61
CA ALA A 91 12.58 -8.06 5.79
C ALA A 91 11.49 -7.54 6.73
N ALA A 92 11.87 -6.95 7.87
CA ALA A 92 10.92 -6.37 8.81
C ALA A 92 10.12 -5.21 8.21
N GLY A 93 10.77 -4.29 7.51
CA GLY A 93 10.12 -3.16 6.85
C GLY A 93 9.15 -3.60 5.76
N VAL A 94 9.60 -4.45 4.83
CA VAL A 94 8.75 -5.00 3.77
C VAL A 94 7.57 -5.76 4.35
N MET A 95 7.79 -6.61 5.38
CA MET A 95 6.72 -7.39 6.00
C MET A 95 5.68 -6.50 6.67
N ALA A 96 6.10 -5.50 7.46
CA ALA A 96 5.19 -4.59 8.15
C ALA A 96 4.32 -3.80 7.15
N LEU A 97 4.96 -3.19 6.15
CA LEU A 97 4.30 -2.43 5.11
C LEU A 97 3.36 -3.31 4.27
N SER A 98 3.79 -4.52 3.92
CA SER A 98 2.97 -5.46 3.13
C SER A 98 1.74 -5.95 3.87
N LEU A 99 1.88 -6.33 5.15
CA LEU A 99 0.76 -6.79 5.97
C LEU A 99 -0.26 -5.66 6.20
N ASN A 100 0.23 -4.45 6.45
CA ASN A 100 -0.64 -3.29 6.58
C ASN A 100 -1.38 -3.00 5.27
N SER A 101 -0.66 -2.88 4.16
CA SER A 101 -1.25 -2.61 2.83
C SER A 101 -2.22 -3.73 2.39
N ALA A 102 -1.93 -5.00 2.72
CA ALA A 102 -2.85 -6.10 2.43
C ALA A 102 -4.23 -5.92 3.10
N ALA A 103 -4.28 -5.34 4.30
CA ALA A 103 -5.56 -5.06 4.96
C ALA A 103 -6.35 -3.94 4.26
N TYR A 104 -5.68 -2.88 3.79
CA TYR A 104 -6.33 -1.81 3.02
C TYR A 104 -6.76 -2.30 1.64
N ILE A 105 -5.91 -3.03 0.92
CA ILE A 105 -6.22 -3.58 -0.40
C ILE A 105 -7.38 -4.60 -0.29
N ALA A 106 -7.46 -5.39 0.77
CA ALA A 106 -8.58 -6.31 0.99
C ALA A 106 -9.93 -5.57 1.03
N GLU A 107 -10.00 -4.42 1.68
CA GLU A 107 -11.21 -3.60 1.70
C GLU A 107 -11.48 -2.93 0.34
N ILE A 108 -10.44 -2.52 -0.39
CA ILE A 108 -10.57 -2.00 -1.76
C ILE A 108 -11.16 -3.08 -2.68
N VAL A 109 -10.65 -4.31 -2.61
CA VAL A 109 -11.16 -5.45 -3.40
C VAL A 109 -12.60 -5.76 -3.03
N ARG A 110 -12.90 -5.89 -1.74
CA ARG A 110 -14.26 -6.14 -1.26
C ARG A 110 -15.22 -5.03 -1.71
N GLY A 111 -14.85 -3.77 -1.50
CA GLY A 111 -15.65 -2.61 -1.88
C GLY A 111 -15.86 -2.51 -3.38
N GLY A 112 -14.83 -2.78 -4.18
CA GLY A 112 -14.92 -2.80 -5.65
C GLY A 112 -15.91 -3.84 -6.16
N ILE A 113 -15.86 -5.08 -5.63
CA ILE A 113 -16.81 -6.13 -6.00
C ILE A 113 -18.24 -5.78 -5.56
N GLN A 114 -18.40 -5.32 -4.33
CA GLN A 114 -19.73 -4.96 -3.77
C GLN A 114 -20.33 -3.69 -4.38
N SER A 115 -19.53 -2.85 -5.03
CA SER A 115 -20.01 -1.66 -5.71
C SER A 115 -20.78 -1.96 -7.00
N ILE A 116 -20.70 -3.19 -7.54
CA ILE A 116 -21.37 -3.56 -8.78
C ILE A 116 -22.87 -3.74 -8.52
N GLU A 117 -23.67 -3.06 -9.31
CA GLU A 117 -25.12 -3.02 -9.17
C GLU A 117 -25.75 -4.40 -9.23
N ARG A 118 -26.76 -4.64 -8.40
CA ARG A 118 -27.49 -5.93 -8.35
C ARG A 118 -28.08 -6.30 -9.70
N GLY A 119 -28.54 -5.33 -10.48
CA GLY A 119 -29.08 -5.57 -11.82
C GLY A 119 -28.08 -6.27 -12.75
N GLN A 120 -26.76 -6.05 -12.60
CA GLN A 120 -25.73 -6.76 -13.38
C GLN A 120 -25.69 -8.26 -13.01
N TRP A 121 -25.86 -8.57 -11.73
CA TRP A 121 -25.93 -9.96 -11.24
C TRP A 121 -27.21 -10.66 -11.69
N GLU A 122 -28.34 -9.95 -11.61
CA GLU A 122 -29.67 -10.47 -12.00
C GLU A 122 -29.73 -10.71 -13.51
N ALA A 123 -29.26 -9.76 -14.32
CA ALA A 123 -29.19 -9.91 -15.78
C ALA A 123 -28.30 -11.10 -16.19
N ALA A 124 -27.13 -11.24 -15.57
CA ALA A 124 -26.24 -12.39 -15.81
C ALA A 124 -26.92 -13.73 -15.48
N SER A 125 -27.64 -13.79 -14.35
CA SER A 125 -28.38 -14.99 -13.94
C SER A 125 -29.53 -15.30 -14.91
N SER A 126 -30.25 -14.29 -15.41
CA SER A 126 -31.32 -14.43 -16.41
C SER A 126 -30.80 -14.94 -17.76
N MET A 127 -29.53 -14.68 -18.07
CA MET A 127 -28.85 -15.23 -19.25
C MET A 127 -28.28 -16.65 -19.03
N GLY A 128 -28.53 -17.26 -17.86
CA GLY A 128 -28.08 -18.63 -17.53
C GLY A 128 -26.63 -18.72 -17.08
N LEU A 129 -25.96 -17.59 -16.79
CA LEU A 129 -24.60 -17.63 -16.25
C LEU A 129 -24.59 -18.11 -14.79
N ASN A 130 -23.71 -19.05 -14.49
CA ASN A 130 -23.47 -19.45 -13.12
C ASN A 130 -22.65 -18.39 -12.34
N SER A 131 -22.58 -18.50 -11.03
CA SER A 131 -21.92 -17.49 -10.17
C SER A 131 -20.45 -17.23 -10.55
N LEU A 132 -19.71 -18.26 -10.97
CA LEU A 132 -18.31 -18.11 -11.37
C LEU A 132 -18.19 -17.39 -12.71
N GLN A 133 -19.05 -17.70 -13.66
CA GLN A 133 -19.12 -17.02 -14.95
C GLN A 133 -19.55 -15.57 -14.78
N THR A 134 -20.56 -15.30 -13.96
CA THR A 134 -20.99 -13.95 -13.60
C THR A 134 -19.85 -13.15 -12.99
N MET A 135 -19.14 -13.74 -12.01
CA MET A 135 -17.98 -13.09 -11.39
C MET A 135 -16.90 -12.78 -12.43
N ARG A 136 -16.52 -13.75 -13.26
CA ARG A 136 -15.39 -13.63 -14.19
C ARG A 136 -15.67 -12.69 -15.36
N TYR A 137 -16.87 -12.76 -15.94
CA TYR A 137 -17.16 -12.07 -17.21
C TYR A 137 -17.89 -10.75 -17.02
N ILE A 138 -18.63 -10.55 -15.94
CA ILE A 138 -19.47 -9.38 -15.72
C ILE A 138 -18.92 -8.51 -14.57
N VAL A 139 -18.73 -9.11 -13.40
CA VAL A 139 -18.45 -8.37 -12.16
C VAL A 139 -16.98 -7.96 -12.09
N LEU A 140 -16.05 -8.90 -12.25
CA LEU A 140 -14.62 -8.65 -12.05
C LEU A 140 -14.06 -7.57 -13.00
N PRO A 141 -14.37 -7.57 -14.31
CA PRO A 141 -13.89 -6.52 -15.21
C PRO A 141 -14.36 -5.11 -14.81
N GLN A 142 -15.61 -4.99 -14.32
CA GLN A 142 -16.16 -3.73 -13.85
C GLN A 142 -15.57 -3.34 -12.49
N ALA A 143 -15.44 -4.31 -11.56
CA ALA A 143 -14.87 -4.08 -10.24
C ALA A 143 -13.41 -3.64 -10.31
N LEU A 144 -12.59 -4.24 -11.18
CA LEU A 144 -11.19 -3.85 -11.37
C LEU A 144 -11.06 -2.37 -11.75
N ARG A 145 -11.90 -1.88 -12.66
CA ARG A 145 -11.92 -0.45 -13.04
C ARG A 145 -12.22 0.46 -11.84
N ARG A 146 -13.19 0.06 -11.00
CA ARG A 146 -13.58 0.81 -9.79
C ARG A 146 -12.54 0.74 -8.67
N MET A 147 -11.65 -0.26 -8.69
CA MET A 147 -10.56 -0.41 -7.73
C MET A 147 -9.33 0.46 -8.06
N ILE A 148 -9.14 0.89 -9.31
CA ILE A 148 -7.94 1.63 -9.73
C ILE A 148 -7.74 2.92 -8.92
N PRO A 149 -8.73 3.83 -8.75
CA PRO A 149 -8.53 5.05 -7.98
C PRO A 149 -8.14 4.80 -6.52
N PRO A 150 -8.84 3.95 -5.74
CA PRO A 150 -8.41 3.68 -4.37
C PRO A 150 -7.07 2.93 -4.27
N LEU A 151 -6.70 2.09 -5.25
CA LEU A 151 -5.36 1.48 -5.32
C LEU A 151 -4.27 2.52 -5.56
N GLY A 152 -4.52 3.53 -6.40
CA GLY A 152 -3.61 4.66 -6.59
C GLY A 152 -3.41 5.47 -5.31
N ASN A 153 -4.48 5.71 -4.56
CA ASN A 153 -4.39 6.37 -3.26
C ASN A 153 -3.60 5.54 -2.25
N GLU A 154 -3.81 4.23 -2.18
CA GLU A 154 -3.05 3.33 -1.31
C GLU A 154 -1.56 3.37 -1.66
N PHE A 155 -1.22 3.30 -2.95
CA PHE A 155 0.16 3.38 -3.41
C PHE A 155 0.84 4.68 -2.98
N THR A 156 0.21 5.83 -3.20
CA THR A 156 0.77 7.14 -2.84
C THR A 156 0.85 7.35 -1.32
N THR A 157 -0.06 6.75 -0.56
CA THR A 157 0.01 6.72 0.90
C THR A 157 1.20 5.90 1.35
N LEU A 158 1.39 4.71 0.79
CA LEU A 158 2.47 3.80 1.16
C LEU A 158 3.87 4.39 0.87
N ILE A 159 4.04 5.19 -0.20
CA ILE A 159 5.29 5.94 -0.44
C ILE A 159 5.67 6.79 0.79
N LYS A 160 4.71 7.47 1.40
CA LYS A 160 4.93 8.31 2.59
C LYS A 160 5.15 7.46 3.84
N ASP A 161 4.41 6.37 3.97
CA ASP A 161 4.46 5.47 5.12
C ASP A 161 5.79 4.72 5.21
N THR A 162 6.53 4.58 4.10
CA THR A 162 7.92 4.07 4.15
C THR A 162 8.80 4.89 5.08
N SER A 163 8.53 6.18 5.29
CA SER A 163 9.30 7.01 6.24
C SER A 163 9.28 6.47 7.67
N LEU A 164 8.24 5.72 8.05
CA LEU A 164 8.14 5.13 9.39
C LEU A 164 9.18 4.04 9.65
N VAL A 165 9.72 3.38 8.62
CA VAL A 165 10.77 2.37 8.83
C VAL A 165 12.12 2.98 9.22
N ALA A 166 12.25 4.30 9.16
CA ALA A 166 13.41 5.01 9.68
C ALA A 166 13.67 4.70 11.17
N VAL A 167 12.63 4.40 11.94
CA VAL A 167 12.72 4.09 13.38
C VAL A 167 13.52 2.81 13.68
N ILE A 168 13.50 1.85 12.74
CA ILE A 168 14.32 0.64 12.83
C ILE A 168 15.68 0.79 12.15
N GLY A 169 16.02 2.02 11.73
CA GLY A 169 17.31 2.36 11.11
C GLY A 169 17.45 1.93 9.65
N LEU A 170 16.33 1.69 8.93
CA LEU A 170 16.37 1.42 7.50
C LEU A 170 16.56 2.75 6.75
N GLU A 171 17.59 2.80 5.90
CA GLU A 171 18.05 4.04 5.29
C GLU A 171 17.29 4.39 3.99
N GLU A 172 15.98 4.62 4.12
CA GLU A 172 15.13 5.20 3.09
C GLU A 172 15.30 6.76 3.07
N LEU A 173 14.51 7.46 2.28
CA LEU A 173 14.66 8.89 2.03
C LEU A 173 14.67 9.75 3.32
N PHE A 174 13.71 9.52 4.23
CA PHE A 174 13.64 10.30 5.47
C PHE A 174 14.83 10.00 6.40
N ARG A 175 15.20 8.73 6.54
CA ARG A 175 16.36 8.34 7.35
C ARG A 175 17.66 8.90 6.81
N ARG A 176 17.86 8.92 5.49
CA ARG A 176 19.01 9.59 4.86
C ARG A 176 19.03 11.09 5.16
N GLY A 177 17.86 11.73 5.16
CA GLY A 177 17.73 13.13 5.61
C GLY A 177 18.18 13.30 7.07
N GLN A 178 17.70 12.44 8.00
CA GLN A 178 18.10 12.48 9.41
C GLN A 178 19.64 12.35 9.59
N LEU A 179 20.23 11.37 8.90
CA LEU A 179 21.69 11.17 8.95
C LEU A 179 22.46 12.38 8.42
N THR A 180 21.98 13.00 7.35
CA THR A 180 22.57 14.23 6.80
C THR A 180 22.46 15.40 7.78
N VAL A 181 21.31 15.61 8.41
CA VAL A 181 21.11 16.63 9.43
C VAL A 181 22.04 16.41 10.62
N ALA A 182 22.24 15.16 11.04
CA ALA A 182 23.14 14.83 12.15
C ALA A 182 24.60 15.22 11.87
N THR A 183 25.02 15.37 10.61
CA THR A 183 26.38 15.77 10.24
C THR A 183 26.54 17.26 9.97
N ASN A 184 25.50 17.94 9.46
CA ASN A 184 25.62 19.34 9.00
C ASN A 184 24.78 20.33 9.82
N PHE A 185 23.88 19.84 10.72
CA PHE A 185 22.99 20.63 11.57
C PHE A 185 22.04 21.59 10.79
N ARG A 186 21.76 21.29 9.51
CA ARG A 186 20.91 22.09 8.62
C ARG A 186 19.53 21.44 8.47
N ALA A 187 18.78 21.36 9.58
CA ALA A 187 17.50 20.64 9.62
C ALA A 187 16.47 21.21 8.64
N PHE A 188 16.29 22.53 8.60
CA PHE A 188 15.28 23.16 7.75
C PHE A 188 15.54 22.91 6.27
N GLU A 189 16.76 23.13 5.81
CA GLU A 189 17.14 22.98 4.40
C GLU A 189 17.03 21.52 3.94
N ILE A 190 17.52 20.58 4.78
CA ILE A 190 17.53 19.15 4.42
C ILE A 190 16.12 18.55 4.48
N TYR A 191 15.32 18.82 5.52
CA TYR A 191 13.97 18.31 5.57
C TYR A 191 13.04 18.94 4.52
N THR A 192 13.30 20.19 4.12
CA THR A 192 12.62 20.79 2.98
C THR A 192 12.95 20.03 1.68
N ALA A 193 14.23 19.70 1.45
CA ALA A 193 14.64 18.91 0.29
C ALA A 193 14.00 17.51 0.31
N VAL A 194 13.99 16.82 1.48
CA VAL A 194 13.31 15.52 1.67
C VAL A 194 11.82 15.64 1.33
N GLY A 195 11.14 16.65 1.86
CA GLY A 195 9.73 16.91 1.59
C GLY A 195 9.43 17.14 0.11
N LEU A 196 10.28 17.92 -0.58
CA LEU A 196 10.16 18.17 -2.02
C LEU A 196 10.39 16.91 -2.85
N ILE A 197 11.32 16.04 -2.47
CA ILE A 197 11.53 14.74 -3.14
C ILE A 197 10.33 13.83 -2.94
N TYR A 198 9.76 13.73 -1.71
CA TYR A 198 8.53 12.97 -1.48
C TYR A 198 7.36 13.54 -2.29
N LEU A 199 7.22 14.87 -2.36
CA LEU A 199 6.18 15.50 -3.16
C LEU A 199 6.34 15.15 -4.65
N ALA A 200 7.57 15.24 -5.19
CA ALA A 200 7.85 14.88 -6.57
C ALA A 200 7.51 13.41 -6.87
N LEU A 201 7.91 12.47 -5.99
CA LEU A 201 7.55 11.06 -6.11
C LEU A 201 6.04 10.86 -6.10
N ASN A 202 5.34 11.47 -5.13
CA ASN A 202 3.88 11.35 -5.03
C ASN A 202 3.18 11.90 -6.28
N LEU A 203 3.56 13.09 -6.76
CA LEU A 203 2.97 13.68 -7.97
C LEU A 203 3.24 12.81 -9.21
N PHE A 204 4.45 12.27 -9.34
CA PHE A 204 4.80 11.39 -10.45
C PHE A 204 3.93 10.14 -10.49
N PHE A 205 3.80 9.43 -9.37
CA PHE A 205 3.00 8.21 -9.33
C PHE A 205 1.49 8.51 -9.38
N ALA A 206 1.01 9.57 -8.73
CA ALA A 206 -0.39 9.99 -8.83
C ALA A 206 -0.79 10.31 -10.28
N GLN A 207 0.09 10.98 -11.04
CA GLN A 207 -0.15 11.24 -12.46
C GLN A 207 -0.20 9.94 -13.27
N GLY A 208 0.66 8.97 -12.96
CA GLY A 208 0.63 7.64 -13.58
C GLY A 208 -0.68 6.91 -13.32
N PHE A 209 -1.19 6.92 -12.09
CA PHE A 209 -2.48 6.34 -11.75
C PHE A 209 -3.64 7.08 -12.42
N THR A 210 -3.62 8.41 -12.47
CA THR A 210 -4.64 9.19 -13.21
C THR A 210 -4.67 8.83 -14.70
N TRP A 211 -3.52 8.57 -15.31
CA TRP A 211 -3.44 8.09 -16.68
C TRP A 211 -4.04 6.68 -16.82
N LEU A 212 -3.74 5.77 -15.90
CA LEU A 212 -4.28 4.41 -15.85
C LEU A 212 -5.82 4.41 -15.67
N GLU A 213 -6.34 5.28 -14.80
CA GLU A 213 -7.80 5.50 -14.63
C GLU A 213 -8.48 5.90 -15.92
N ARG A 214 -7.91 6.89 -16.63
CA ARG A 214 -8.47 7.37 -17.91
C ARG A 214 -8.44 6.29 -18.99
N TRP A 215 -7.41 5.47 -18.98
CA TRP A 215 -7.31 4.35 -19.92
C TRP A 215 -8.32 3.24 -19.60
N ALA A 216 -8.55 2.95 -18.33
CA ALA A 216 -9.47 1.91 -17.89
C ALA A 216 -10.95 2.33 -18.00
N ASP A 217 -11.26 3.62 -17.87
CA ASP A 217 -12.63 4.15 -18.00
C ASP A 217 -12.69 5.38 -18.93
N PRO A 218 -12.78 5.15 -20.26
CA PRO A 218 -12.88 6.23 -21.25
C PRO A 218 -14.17 7.08 -21.12
N SER A 219 -15.22 6.58 -20.44
CA SER A 219 -16.49 7.30 -20.29
C SER A 219 -16.37 8.56 -19.40
N GLN A 220 -15.41 8.60 -18.50
CA GLN A 220 -15.12 9.78 -17.68
C GLN A 220 -14.58 10.96 -18.51
N ASN A 221 -13.98 10.69 -19.66
CA ASN A 221 -13.48 11.74 -20.55
C ASN A 221 -14.62 12.52 -21.25
N VAL A 222 -15.79 11.91 -21.42
CA VAL A 222 -16.95 12.54 -22.06
C VAL A 222 -17.63 13.52 -21.10
N LYS A 223 -17.72 13.18 -19.81
CA LYS A 223 -18.36 14.05 -18.79
C LYS A 223 -17.58 15.35 -18.51
N LYS A 224 -16.25 15.37 -18.70
CA LYS A 224 -15.42 16.57 -18.50
C LYS A 224 -15.40 17.51 -19.72
N LYS A 225 -15.85 17.08 -20.89
CA LYS A 225 -15.94 17.93 -22.08
C LYS A 225 -17.33 18.58 -22.24
N GLY A 226 -18.30 18.22 -21.40
CA GLY A 226 -19.66 18.76 -21.44
C GLY A 226 -20.05 19.63 -20.24
N ALA A 227 -19.07 20.00 -19.40
CA ALA A 227 -19.18 20.98 -18.31
C ALA A 227 -18.21 22.14 -18.56
#